data_68de4ae0145da2e20c86517193f78263
#
_entry.id   68de4ae0145da2e20c86517193f78263
#
_cell.length_a   1.000
_cell.length_b   1.000
_cell.length_c   1.000
_cell.angle_alpha   90.00
_cell.angle_beta   90.00
_cell.angle_gamma   90.00
#
_symmetry.space_group_name_H-M   'P 1'
#
loop_
_entity.id
_entity.type
_entity.pdbx_description
1 polymer ?
#
loop_
_entity_poly.entity_id
_entity_poly.type
_entity_poly.pdbx_seq_one_letter_code
_entity_poly.pdbx_strand_id
1 'polypeptide(L)'
;MKKLLFQTDSSLAKTGFGRNAKALLSYLYKTKKYEIIQYCCGTEYSNPLLKATPWKSIGTLPDDPAERARVSQDAGQARLASYGGYLIDKVIKEEKPDFYFGVQDIWGTEFAIEKPWFNKINSTIWTTLDSLPILPSAIKNAPKIKNYWIWSSFATKALNEMGHKHVQTMHGCINTEQFYRLEEEERIQLRKNHNIEEDSFIIGFVFRNQLRKSVPNLLEGYAKWKKEYKPKKKTSLLLHTHWKEGWNIHSLAKEYGISLDEILTTYICKKCGEYQIKPYKGEDQNCPYCLSEKTQITTGVGCGVREEQLN
;
A
#
# COMPACT_ATOMS: atom_id res chain seq x y z
N MET A 1 -19.30 -14.68 19.90
CA MET A 1 -18.78 -14.27 18.57
C MET A 1 -17.52 -15.08 18.28
N LYS A 2 -17.20 -15.32 17.00
CA LYS A 2 -15.92 -15.93 16.62
C LYS A 2 -14.81 -14.89 16.70
N LYS A 3 -13.65 -15.29 17.21
CA LYS A 3 -12.51 -14.39 17.41
C LYS A 3 -11.52 -14.49 16.25
N LEU A 4 -11.22 -13.35 15.62
CA LEU A 4 -10.33 -13.22 14.47
C LEU A 4 -9.03 -12.52 14.89
N LEU A 5 -7.90 -13.20 14.78
CA LEU A 5 -6.58 -12.58 14.84
C LEU A 5 -6.11 -12.23 13.41
N PHE A 6 -5.98 -10.94 13.14
CA PHE A 6 -5.65 -10.41 11.82
C PHE A 6 -4.28 -9.75 11.82
N GLN A 7 -3.26 -10.46 11.33
CA GLN A 7 -1.88 -9.98 11.27
C GLN A 7 -1.63 -9.22 9.96
N THR A 8 -1.23 -7.97 10.06
CA THR A 8 -0.83 -7.11 8.93
C THR A 8 -0.27 -5.78 9.44
N ASP A 9 0.01 -4.83 8.53
CA ASP A 9 0.28 -3.44 8.93
C ASP A 9 -0.92 -2.88 9.69
N SER A 10 -0.65 -1.93 10.61
CA SER A 10 -1.73 -1.23 11.31
C SER A 10 -2.71 -0.60 10.30
N SER A 11 -4.01 -0.72 10.56
CA SER A 11 -5.06 -0.02 9.80
C SER A 11 -4.97 1.52 9.90
N LEU A 12 -4.14 2.03 10.82
CA LEU A 12 -3.80 3.45 10.93
C LEU A 12 -2.61 3.84 10.03
N ALA A 13 -1.90 2.85 9.47
CA ALA A 13 -0.75 3.10 8.61
C ALA A 13 -1.17 3.46 7.18
N LYS A 14 -0.47 4.42 6.57
CA LYS A 14 -0.70 4.85 5.18
C LYS A 14 0.00 3.96 4.15
N THR A 15 0.05 2.65 4.40
CA THR A 15 0.61 1.63 3.50
C THR A 15 -0.48 0.92 2.72
N GLY A 16 -0.13 0.19 1.66
CA GLY A 16 -1.09 -0.63 0.91
C GLY A 16 -1.78 -1.68 1.79
N PHE A 17 -1.01 -2.39 2.63
CA PHE A 17 -1.55 -3.36 3.58
C PHE A 17 -2.39 -2.70 4.67
N GLY A 18 -1.97 -1.54 5.20
CA GLY A 18 -2.74 -0.79 6.20
C GLY A 18 -4.10 -0.32 5.67
N ARG A 19 -4.15 0.20 4.43
CA ARG A 19 -5.41 0.60 3.78
C ARG A 19 -6.32 -0.59 3.50
N ASN A 20 -5.76 -1.70 3.01
CA ASN A 20 -6.50 -2.94 2.83
C ASN A 20 -7.08 -3.45 4.17
N ALA A 21 -6.27 -3.43 5.24
CA ALA A 21 -6.71 -3.79 6.58
C ALA A 21 -7.85 -2.88 7.06
N LYS A 22 -7.70 -1.56 6.91
CA LYS A 22 -8.74 -0.59 7.30
C LYS A 22 -10.06 -0.86 6.59
N ALA A 23 -10.04 -1.08 5.28
CA ALA A 23 -11.25 -1.36 4.50
C ALA A 23 -11.93 -2.65 4.97
N LEU A 24 -11.19 -3.76 5.05
CA LEU A 24 -11.75 -5.06 5.42
C LEU A 24 -12.21 -5.11 6.88
N LEU A 25 -11.36 -4.66 7.82
CA LEU A 25 -11.67 -4.72 9.24
C LEU A 25 -12.84 -3.79 9.62
N SER A 26 -12.95 -2.61 8.97
CA SER A 26 -14.10 -1.72 9.16
C SER A 26 -15.41 -2.39 8.70
N TYR A 27 -15.38 -3.07 7.57
CA TYR A 27 -16.53 -3.84 7.10
C TYR A 27 -16.90 -4.96 8.08
N LEU A 28 -15.93 -5.80 8.46
CA LEU A 28 -16.16 -6.92 9.39
C LEU A 28 -16.66 -6.44 10.75
N TYR A 29 -16.12 -5.33 11.27
CA TYR A 29 -16.56 -4.72 12.53
C TYR A 29 -18.02 -4.27 12.48
N LYS A 30 -18.43 -3.61 11.38
CA LYS A 30 -19.84 -3.20 11.16
C LYS A 30 -20.80 -4.41 11.17
N THR A 31 -20.35 -5.60 10.76
CA THR A 31 -21.20 -6.82 10.77
C THR A 31 -21.52 -7.35 12.18
N LYS A 32 -20.74 -6.98 13.18
CA LYS A 32 -20.84 -7.46 14.59
C LYS A 32 -20.79 -8.99 14.74
N LYS A 33 -20.27 -9.71 13.73
CA LYS A 33 -20.17 -11.18 13.74
C LYS A 33 -18.89 -11.69 14.37
N TYR A 34 -17.83 -10.84 14.42
CA TYR A 34 -16.50 -11.20 14.84
C TYR A 34 -16.00 -10.29 15.96
N GLU A 35 -15.30 -10.90 16.92
CA GLU A 35 -14.38 -10.19 17.81
C GLU A 35 -13.04 -10.07 17.09
N ILE A 36 -12.63 -8.83 16.78
CA ILE A 36 -11.46 -8.57 15.95
C ILE A 36 -10.28 -8.21 16.84
N ILE A 37 -9.15 -8.88 16.62
CA ILE A 37 -7.84 -8.54 17.16
C ILE A 37 -6.93 -8.27 15.98
N GLN A 38 -6.52 -7.03 15.80
CA GLN A 38 -5.51 -6.68 14.81
C GLN A 38 -4.12 -6.79 15.41
N TYR A 39 -3.24 -7.57 14.78
CA TYR A 39 -1.85 -7.76 15.16
C TYR A 39 -0.96 -6.94 14.21
N CYS A 40 -0.52 -5.76 14.68
CA CYS A 40 0.02 -4.68 13.87
C CYS A 40 1.53 -4.81 13.69
N CYS A 41 1.98 -5.12 12.48
CA CYS A 41 3.39 -5.23 12.14
C CYS A 41 4.18 -3.96 12.46
N GLY A 42 5.41 -4.13 12.99
CA GLY A 42 6.37 -3.05 13.23
C GLY A 42 5.99 -2.05 14.31
N THR A 43 5.04 -2.39 15.18
CA THR A 43 4.53 -1.50 16.22
C THR A 43 4.76 -2.14 17.59
N GLU A 44 5.05 -1.36 18.64
CA GLU A 44 5.13 -1.87 20.00
C GLU A 44 3.79 -2.47 20.44
N TYR A 45 3.86 -3.53 21.29
CA TYR A 45 2.71 -4.34 21.68
C TYR A 45 1.57 -3.51 22.26
N SER A 46 1.88 -2.57 23.15
CA SER A 46 0.92 -1.70 23.85
C SER A 46 0.93 -0.25 23.35
N ASN A 47 1.34 -0.02 22.08
CA ASN A 47 1.43 1.34 21.55
C ASN A 47 0.10 2.09 21.70
N PRO A 48 0.07 3.26 22.37
CA PRO A 48 -1.17 3.97 22.67
C PRO A 48 -1.95 4.43 21.44
N LEU A 49 -1.28 4.65 20.30
CA LEU A 49 -1.95 5.02 19.06
C LEU A 49 -2.91 3.94 18.55
N LEU A 50 -2.66 2.67 18.89
CA LEU A 50 -3.52 1.55 18.50
C LEU A 50 -4.92 1.61 19.13
N LYS A 51 -5.11 2.38 20.21
CA LYS A 51 -6.41 2.63 20.84
C LYS A 51 -7.37 3.46 19.96
N ALA A 52 -6.87 4.06 18.87
CA ALA A 52 -7.70 4.81 17.93
C ALA A 52 -8.56 3.89 17.01
N THR A 53 -8.34 2.58 17.02
CA THR A 53 -9.18 1.62 16.28
C THR A 53 -10.39 1.20 17.12
N PRO A 54 -11.57 0.95 16.50
CA PRO A 54 -12.76 0.51 17.23
C PRO A 54 -12.73 -0.97 17.65
N TRP A 55 -11.72 -1.72 17.23
CA TRP A 55 -11.43 -3.10 17.63
C TRP A 55 -10.14 -3.16 18.45
N LYS A 56 -9.88 -4.31 19.06
CA LYS A 56 -8.62 -4.53 19.77
C LYS A 56 -7.45 -4.54 18.78
N SER A 57 -6.45 -3.70 19.02
CA SER A 57 -5.21 -3.68 18.23
C SER A 57 -4.02 -3.81 19.17
N ILE A 58 -3.09 -4.68 18.81
CA ILE A 58 -1.84 -4.95 19.54
C ILE A 58 -0.67 -4.94 18.53
N GLY A 59 0.50 -4.54 19.00
CA GLY A 59 1.70 -4.52 18.15
C GLY A 59 2.46 -5.85 18.15
N THR A 60 3.42 -5.96 17.24
CA THR A 60 4.26 -7.16 17.08
C THR A 60 5.60 -7.09 17.81
N LEU A 61 6.00 -5.90 18.25
CA LEU A 61 7.28 -5.67 18.93
C LEU A 61 7.11 -5.64 20.46
N PRO A 62 8.11 -6.11 21.24
CA PRO A 62 8.10 -5.99 22.70
C PRO A 62 7.97 -4.54 23.17
N ASP A 63 7.27 -4.30 24.29
CA ASP A 63 7.17 -2.98 24.90
C ASP A 63 8.47 -2.58 25.60
N ASP A 64 9.20 -3.55 26.18
CA ASP A 64 10.47 -3.30 26.83
C ASP A 64 11.55 -2.87 25.82
N PRO A 65 12.12 -1.66 25.97
CA PRO A 65 13.16 -1.17 25.06
C PRO A 65 14.43 -2.05 25.04
N ALA A 66 14.81 -2.66 26.18
CA ALA A 66 15.98 -3.52 26.25
C ALA A 66 15.75 -4.84 25.49
N GLU A 67 14.57 -5.43 25.65
CA GLU A 67 14.16 -6.61 24.88
C GLU A 67 14.09 -6.30 23.37
N ARG A 68 13.50 -5.17 23.00
CA ARG A 68 13.43 -4.67 21.60
C ARG A 68 14.82 -4.49 20.99
N ALA A 69 15.73 -3.84 21.74
CA ALA A 69 17.11 -3.66 21.30
C ALA A 69 17.82 -5.01 21.10
N ARG A 70 17.65 -5.96 22.01
CA ARG A 70 18.22 -7.31 21.91
C ARG A 70 17.73 -8.04 20.65
N VAL A 71 16.44 -8.02 20.39
CA VAL A 71 15.84 -8.65 19.18
C VAL A 71 16.31 -7.97 17.92
N SER A 72 16.64 -6.67 17.96
CA SER A 72 17.07 -5.89 16.80
C SER A 72 18.59 -6.01 16.49
N GLN A 73 19.37 -6.70 17.29
CA GLN A 73 20.81 -6.89 17.04
C GLN A 73 21.08 -7.77 15.82
N ASP A 74 20.23 -8.73 15.56
CA ASP A 74 20.26 -9.56 14.34
C ASP A 74 19.17 -9.15 13.38
N ALA A 75 19.53 -8.89 12.11
CA ALA A 75 18.59 -8.41 11.10
C ALA A 75 17.44 -9.41 10.81
N GLY A 76 17.72 -10.72 10.89
CA GLY A 76 16.72 -11.76 10.70
C GLY A 76 15.71 -11.79 11.86
N GLN A 77 16.20 -11.70 13.09
CA GLN A 77 15.37 -11.63 14.30
C GLN A 77 14.56 -10.33 14.33
N ALA A 78 15.16 -9.19 14.00
CA ALA A 78 14.48 -7.91 13.89
C ALA A 78 13.31 -7.96 12.89
N ARG A 79 13.56 -8.56 11.73
CA ARG A 79 12.54 -8.77 10.70
C ARG A 79 11.44 -9.71 11.20
N LEU A 80 11.81 -10.85 11.79
CA LEU A 80 10.85 -11.81 12.35
C LEU A 80 9.95 -11.16 13.41
N ALA A 81 10.53 -10.37 14.32
CA ALA A 81 9.79 -9.64 15.34
C ALA A 81 8.86 -8.58 14.73
N SER A 82 9.36 -7.81 13.77
CA SER A 82 8.56 -6.77 13.09
C SER A 82 7.31 -7.34 12.42
N TYR A 83 7.38 -8.55 11.88
CA TYR A 83 6.21 -9.23 11.28
C TYR A 83 5.42 -10.09 12.27
N GLY A 84 5.86 -10.17 13.54
CA GLY A 84 5.08 -10.76 14.62
C GLY A 84 5.54 -12.15 15.07
N GLY A 85 6.53 -12.76 14.41
CA GLY A 85 6.98 -14.10 14.72
C GLY A 85 7.55 -14.27 16.12
N TYR A 86 8.02 -13.18 16.74
CA TYR A 86 8.57 -13.21 18.09
C TYR A 86 7.49 -13.34 19.18
N LEU A 87 6.39 -12.61 19.09
CA LEU A 87 5.33 -12.60 20.12
C LEU A 87 4.12 -13.47 19.78
N ILE A 88 4.03 -14.05 18.58
CA ILE A 88 2.80 -14.70 18.10
C ILE A 88 2.34 -15.84 19.01
N ASP A 89 3.24 -16.65 19.56
CA ASP A 89 2.85 -17.79 20.41
C ASP A 89 2.23 -17.31 21.74
N LYS A 90 2.72 -16.18 22.29
CA LYS A 90 2.11 -15.49 23.43
C LYS A 90 0.70 -15.02 23.07
N VAL A 91 0.55 -14.33 21.93
CA VAL A 91 -0.73 -13.80 21.47
C VAL A 91 -1.76 -14.91 21.23
N ILE A 92 -1.38 -16.01 20.59
CA ILE A 92 -2.26 -17.18 20.37
C ILE A 92 -2.72 -17.77 21.71
N LYS A 93 -1.80 -17.88 22.67
CA LYS A 93 -2.12 -18.46 24.01
C LYS A 93 -3.07 -17.56 24.81
N GLU A 94 -2.85 -16.24 24.77
CA GLU A 94 -3.64 -15.26 25.51
C GLU A 94 -5.00 -15.02 24.87
N GLU A 95 -5.03 -14.81 23.55
CA GLU A 95 -6.23 -14.41 22.82
C GLU A 95 -7.12 -15.58 22.40
N LYS A 96 -6.57 -16.77 22.23
CA LYS A 96 -7.27 -18.00 21.82
C LYS A 96 -8.19 -17.77 20.61
N PRO A 97 -7.66 -17.28 19.47
CA PRO A 97 -8.48 -16.96 18.31
C PRO A 97 -9.08 -18.23 17.66
N ASP A 98 -10.29 -18.12 17.12
CA ASP A 98 -10.89 -19.15 16.25
C ASP A 98 -10.27 -19.15 14.85
N PHE A 99 -9.83 -17.95 14.39
CA PHE A 99 -9.24 -17.72 13.08
C PHE A 99 -7.95 -16.95 13.18
N TYR A 100 -6.95 -17.38 12.42
CA TYR A 100 -5.75 -16.60 12.14
C TYR A 100 -5.74 -16.19 10.66
N PHE A 101 -5.49 -14.92 10.42
CA PHE A 101 -5.46 -14.34 9.08
C PHE A 101 -4.18 -13.53 8.91
N GLY A 102 -3.19 -14.14 8.23
CA GLY A 102 -1.92 -13.48 7.93
C GLY A 102 -1.98 -12.78 6.58
N VAL A 103 -1.83 -11.45 6.56
CA VAL A 103 -1.92 -10.61 5.35
C VAL A 103 -0.67 -9.80 5.19
N GLN A 104 0.27 -10.30 4.41
CA GLN A 104 1.55 -9.67 4.09
C GLN A 104 2.16 -10.32 2.85
N ASP A 105 3.31 -9.85 2.41
CA ASP A 105 4.16 -10.64 1.53
C ASP A 105 4.46 -11.99 2.18
N ILE A 106 4.65 -13.05 1.39
CA ILE A 106 4.79 -14.42 1.91
C ILE A 106 5.89 -14.53 2.97
N TRP A 107 7.01 -13.85 2.79
CA TRP A 107 8.12 -13.83 3.75
C TRP A 107 7.78 -13.12 5.08
N GLY A 108 6.70 -12.33 5.14
CA GLY A 108 6.20 -11.69 6.36
C GLY A 108 5.19 -12.55 7.13
N THR A 109 4.74 -13.68 6.57
CA THR A 109 3.76 -14.59 7.18
C THR A 109 4.26 -16.03 7.31
N GLU A 110 5.33 -16.42 6.60
CA GLU A 110 5.81 -17.80 6.55
C GLU A 110 6.19 -18.39 7.93
N PHE A 111 6.61 -17.54 8.88
CA PHE A 111 6.90 -17.99 10.25
C PHE A 111 5.69 -18.65 10.93
N ALA A 112 4.48 -18.22 10.60
CA ALA A 112 3.25 -18.76 11.20
C ALA A 112 2.94 -20.19 10.70
N ILE A 113 3.31 -20.48 9.45
CA ILE A 113 3.01 -21.76 8.78
C ILE A 113 3.69 -22.95 9.49
N GLU A 114 4.86 -22.70 10.08
CA GLU A 114 5.63 -23.73 10.80
C GLU A 114 5.21 -23.88 12.28
N LYS A 115 4.28 -23.04 12.76
CA LYS A 115 3.86 -23.10 14.16
C LYS A 115 2.89 -24.24 14.44
N PRO A 116 3.02 -24.95 15.60
CA PRO A 116 2.16 -26.08 15.93
C PRO A 116 0.66 -25.77 16.00
N TRP A 117 0.29 -24.50 16.19
CA TRP A 117 -1.10 -24.06 16.26
C TRP A 117 -1.70 -23.77 14.87
N PHE A 118 -0.87 -23.50 13.84
CA PHE A 118 -1.32 -23.03 12.52
C PHE A 118 -2.41 -23.92 11.90
N ASN A 119 -2.24 -25.24 11.97
CA ASN A 119 -3.23 -26.20 11.44
C ASN A 119 -4.29 -26.62 12.47
N LYS A 120 -4.20 -26.15 13.74
CA LYS A 120 -5.18 -26.47 14.79
C LYS A 120 -6.32 -25.45 14.83
N ILE A 121 -6.09 -24.24 14.35
CA ILE A 121 -7.10 -23.20 14.17
C ILE A 121 -7.33 -22.95 12.68
N ASN A 122 -8.43 -22.31 12.32
CA ASN A 122 -8.68 -21.95 10.92
C ASN A 122 -7.71 -20.83 10.48
N SER A 123 -6.61 -21.24 9.86
CA SER A 123 -5.58 -20.31 9.41
C SER A 123 -5.69 -20.03 7.92
N THR A 124 -5.52 -18.77 7.55
CA THR A 124 -5.50 -18.28 6.18
C THR A 124 -4.26 -17.43 5.96
N ILE A 125 -3.56 -17.63 4.88
CA ILE A 125 -2.53 -16.73 4.38
C ILE A 125 -3.07 -16.02 3.14
N TRP A 126 -3.03 -14.70 3.17
CA TRP A 126 -3.46 -13.85 2.07
C TRP A 126 -2.33 -12.92 1.67
N THR A 127 -1.64 -13.25 0.59
CA THR A 127 -0.36 -12.62 0.22
C THR A 127 -0.40 -11.97 -1.15
N THR A 128 0.48 -11.00 -1.33
CA THR A 128 0.84 -10.49 -2.64
C THR A 128 1.87 -11.42 -3.28
N LEU A 129 1.70 -11.72 -4.56
CA LEU A 129 2.74 -12.26 -5.43
C LEU A 129 2.68 -11.45 -6.73
N ASP A 130 3.72 -10.71 -7.00
CA ASP A 130 3.73 -9.62 -7.99
C ASP A 130 4.73 -9.83 -9.15
N SER A 131 5.33 -11.01 -9.23
CA SER A 131 6.29 -11.34 -10.28
C SER A 131 6.27 -12.81 -10.71
N LEU A 132 6.79 -13.07 -11.90
CA LEU A 132 7.17 -14.39 -12.39
C LEU A 132 8.69 -14.40 -12.64
N PRO A 133 9.38 -15.51 -12.31
CA PRO A 133 8.87 -16.73 -11.68
C PRO A 133 8.36 -16.49 -10.26
N ILE A 134 7.43 -17.34 -9.80
CA ILE A 134 6.89 -17.27 -8.44
C ILE A 134 8.02 -17.47 -7.41
N LEU A 135 7.97 -16.72 -6.33
CA LEU A 135 8.94 -16.80 -5.25
C LEU A 135 9.07 -18.24 -4.70
N PRO A 136 10.28 -18.77 -4.54
CA PRO A 136 10.50 -20.14 -4.04
C PRO A 136 9.82 -20.40 -2.69
N SER A 137 9.78 -19.41 -1.77
CA SER A 137 9.10 -19.53 -0.48
C SER A 137 7.58 -19.71 -0.64
N ALA A 138 6.96 -19.06 -1.62
CA ALA A 138 5.53 -19.22 -1.90
C ALA A 138 5.23 -20.64 -2.42
N ILE A 139 6.03 -21.16 -3.33
CA ILE A 139 5.90 -22.53 -3.87
C ILE A 139 6.11 -23.56 -2.75
N LYS A 140 7.20 -23.43 -1.98
CA LYS A 140 7.54 -24.34 -0.86
C LYS A 140 6.43 -24.42 0.19
N ASN A 141 5.78 -23.28 0.48
CA ASN A 141 4.77 -23.19 1.52
C ASN A 141 3.34 -23.49 1.04
N ALA A 142 3.07 -23.43 -0.27
CA ALA A 142 1.74 -23.68 -0.82
C ALA A 142 1.09 -24.97 -0.34
N PRO A 143 1.76 -26.14 -0.32
CA PRO A 143 1.15 -27.40 0.14
C PRO A 143 0.84 -27.43 1.65
N LYS A 144 1.42 -26.53 2.45
CA LYS A 144 1.24 -26.46 3.90
C LYS A 144 0.09 -25.53 4.32
N ILE A 145 -0.40 -24.68 3.40
CA ILE A 145 -1.41 -23.66 3.67
C ILE A 145 -2.75 -24.13 3.12
N LYS A 146 -3.66 -24.52 3.99
CA LYS A 146 -4.98 -25.00 3.58
C LYS A 146 -5.81 -23.91 2.89
N ASN A 147 -5.85 -22.71 3.44
CA ASN A 147 -6.54 -21.54 2.86
C ASN A 147 -5.49 -20.55 2.38
N TYR A 148 -5.05 -20.71 1.14
CA TYR A 148 -4.03 -19.86 0.54
C TYR A 148 -4.66 -18.94 -0.50
N TRP A 149 -4.69 -17.65 -0.20
CA TRP A 149 -5.27 -16.62 -1.06
C TRP A 149 -4.19 -15.68 -1.59
N ILE A 150 -4.29 -15.36 -2.87
CA ILE A 150 -3.34 -14.52 -3.58
C ILE A 150 -4.07 -13.30 -4.14
N TRP A 151 -3.46 -12.11 -4.02
CA TRP A 151 -4.06 -10.88 -4.52
C TRP A 151 -4.16 -10.85 -6.05
N SER A 152 -3.22 -11.48 -6.76
CA SER A 152 -3.15 -11.46 -8.21
C SER A 152 -3.62 -12.77 -8.85
N SER A 153 -4.47 -12.67 -9.87
CA SER A 153 -4.98 -13.84 -10.58
C SER A 153 -3.90 -14.56 -11.39
N PHE A 154 -2.91 -13.83 -11.95
CA PHE A 154 -1.83 -14.47 -12.69
C PHE A 154 -0.95 -15.38 -11.82
N ALA A 155 -0.65 -14.95 -10.59
CA ALA A 155 0.15 -15.76 -9.67
C ALA A 155 -0.64 -16.96 -9.13
N THR A 156 -1.95 -16.80 -8.88
CA THR A 156 -2.85 -17.92 -8.59
C THR A 156 -2.83 -18.95 -9.72
N LYS A 157 -2.94 -18.48 -10.99
CA LYS A 157 -2.87 -19.35 -12.17
C LYS A 157 -1.55 -20.11 -12.21
N ALA A 158 -0.42 -19.43 -12.03
CA ALA A 158 0.90 -20.05 -12.04
C ALA A 158 1.06 -21.12 -10.94
N LEU A 159 0.61 -20.86 -9.70
CA LEU A 159 0.63 -21.86 -8.63
C LEU A 159 -0.30 -23.06 -8.92
N ASN A 160 -1.47 -22.81 -9.52
CA ASN A 160 -2.39 -23.87 -9.93
C ASN A 160 -1.79 -24.76 -11.04
N GLU A 161 -1.05 -24.17 -11.98
CA GLU A 161 -0.32 -24.91 -13.03
C GLU A 161 0.81 -25.77 -12.44
N MET A 162 1.42 -25.32 -11.34
CA MET A 162 2.41 -26.09 -10.56
C MET A 162 1.78 -27.19 -9.67
N GLY A 163 0.47 -27.40 -9.75
CA GLY A 163 -0.24 -28.45 -9.00
C GLY A 163 -0.96 -28.01 -7.72
N HIS A 164 -0.82 -26.73 -7.31
CA HIS A 164 -1.44 -26.21 -6.09
C HIS A 164 -2.88 -25.70 -6.33
N LYS A 165 -3.79 -26.62 -6.73
CA LYS A 165 -5.17 -26.31 -7.17
C LYS A 165 -6.09 -25.69 -6.11
N HIS A 166 -5.72 -25.77 -4.82
CA HIS A 166 -6.46 -25.17 -3.70
C HIS A 166 -6.21 -23.68 -3.52
N VAL A 167 -5.19 -23.14 -4.18
CA VAL A 167 -4.85 -21.70 -4.13
C VAL A 167 -5.92 -20.90 -4.88
N GLN A 168 -6.40 -19.84 -4.25
CA GLN A 168 -7.49 -19.02 -4.78
C GLN A 168 -7.07 -17.56 -4.93
N THR A 169 -7.70 -16.86 -5.88
CA THR A 169 -7.55 -15.41 -6.00
C THR A 169 -8.52 -14.71 -5.03
N MET A 170 -7.97 -13.81 -4.23
CA MET A 170 -8.71 -12.85 -3.44
C MET A 170 -8.04 -11.49 -3.60
N HIS A 171 -8.65 -10.60 -4.37
CA HIS A 171 -8.10 -9.26 -4.58
C HIS A 171 -8.10 -8.45 -3.30
N GLY A 172 -7.17 -7.47 -3.20
CA GLY A 172 -7.14 -6.53 -2.10
C GLY A 172 -8.40 -5.67 -2.03
N CYS A 173 -8.73 -5.21 -0.84
CA CYS A 173 -9.91 -4.40 -0.58
C CYS A 173 -9.59 -2.91 -0.70
N ILE A 174 -10.54 -2.14 -1.22
CA ILE A 174 -10.55 -0.69 -1.16
C ILE A 174 -11.87 -0.21 -0.54
N ASN A 175 -11.85 0.99 0.03
CA ASN A 175 -13.08 1.62 0.50
C ASN A 175 -13.79 2.32 -0.67
N THR A 176 -14.88 1.74 -1.17
CA THR A 176 -15.66 2.29 -2.30
C THR A 176 -16.47 3.54 -1.93
N GLU A 177 -16.62 3.86 -0.64
CA GLU A 177 -17.18 5.14 -0.19
C GLU A 177 -16.17 6.29 -0.38
N GLN A 178 -14.86 5.98 -0.45
CA GLN A 178 -13.79 6.96 -0.66
C GLN A 178 -13.23 6.92 -2.09
N PHE A 179 -13.19 5.75 -2.73
CA PHE A 179 -12.69 5.57 -4.08
C PHE A 179 -13.84 5.18 -5.01
N TYR A 180 -14.42 6.17 -5.64
CA TYR A 180 -15.55 6.04 -6.58
C TYR A 180 -15.33 6.92 -7.80
N ARG A 181 -16.10 6.68 -8.85
CA ARG A 181 -16.09 7.54 -10.03
C ARG A 181 -16.80 8.85 -9.70
N LEU A 182 -16.11 9.97 -9.86
CA LEU A 182 -16.71 11.29 -9.71
C LEU A 182 -17.83 11.51 -10.75
N GLU A 183 -18.88 12.20 -10.36
CA GLU A 183 -19.86 12.72 -11.31
C GLU A 183 -19.21 13.75 -12.25
N GLU A 184 -19.83 13.96 -13.41
CA GLU A 184 -19.22 14.76 -14.48
C GLU A 184 -18.95 16.21 -14.02
N GLU A 185 -19.89 16.81 -13.30
CA GLU A 185 -19.80 18.17 -12.79
C GLU A 185 -18.66 18.30 -11.76
N GLU A 186 -18.52 17.32 -10.85
CA GLU A 186 -17.45 17.28 -9.85
C GLU A 186 -16.08 17.14 -10.53
N ARG A 187 -15.99 16.26 -11.52
CA ARG A 187 -14.79 16.05 -12.33
C ARG A 187 -14.36 17.33 -13.06
N ILE A 188 -15.31 18.03 -13.69
CA ILE A 188 -15.07 19.29 -14.40
C ILE A 188 -14.60 20.35 -13.42
N GLN A 189 -15.27 20.48 -12.26
CA GLN A 189 -14.89 21.46 -11.24
C GLN A 189 -13.49 21.18 -10.68
N LEU A 190 -13.15 19.90 -10.42
CA LEU A 190 -11.81 19.53 -9.96
C LEU A 190 -10.73 19.91 -10.99
N ARG A 191 -10.96 19.66 -12.27
CA ARG A 191 -10.05 20.07 -13.35
C ARG A 191 -9.86 21.59 -13.41
N LYS A 192 -10.95 22.35 -13.32
CA LYS A 192 -10.91 23.83 -13.29
C LYS A 192 -10.09 24.35 -12.10
N ASN A 193 -10.25 23.77 -10.91
CA ASN A 193 -9.51 24.15 -9.72
C ASN A 193 -7.99 23.99 -9.86
N HIS A 194 -7.56 23.11 -10.77
CA HIS A 194 -6.15 22.86 -11.06
C HIS A 194 -5.68 23.40 -12.42
N ASN A 195 -6.49 24.21 -13.10
CA ASN A 195 -6.22 24.75 -14.45
C ASN A 195 -5.94 23.63 -15.47
N ILE A 196 -6.65 22.53 -15.39
CA ILE A 196 -6.59 21.41 -16.33
C ILE A 196 -7.77 21.55 -17.30
N GLU A 197 -7.49 21.47 -18.61
CA GLU A 197 -8.52 21.50 -19.65
C GLU A 197 -9.52 20.36 -19.47
N GLU A 198 -10.81 20.68 -19.61
CA GLU A 198 -11.91 19.78 -19.31
C GLU A 198 -11.86 18.49 -20.15
N ASP A 199 -11.51 18.59 -21.42
CA ASP A 199 -11.47 17.47 -22.36
C ASP A 199 -10.08 16.84 -22.55
N SER A 200 -9.05 17.33 -21.81
CA SER A 200 -7.70 16.77 -21.89
C SER A 200 -7.68 15.31 -21.42
N PHE A 201 -6.80 14.52 -22.04
CA PHE A 201 -6.59 13.13 -21.63
C PHE A 201 -5.43 13.03 -20.66
N ILE A 202 -5.68 12.50 -19.48
CA ILE A 202 -4.68 12.37 -18.40
C ILE A 202 -4.38 10.89 -18.19
N ILE A 203 -3.10 10.52 -18.31
CA ILE A 203 -2.58 9.22 -17.89
C ILE A 203 -1.99 9.39 -16.51
N GLY A 204 -2.61 8.77 -15.50
CA GLY A 204 -2.21 8.88 -14.10
C GLY A 204 -1.37 7.71 -13.61
N PHE A 205 -0.30 7.99 -12.86
CA PHE A 205 0.49 7.00 -12.15
C PHE A 205 0.78 7.46 -10.72
N VAL A 206 0.22 6.71 -9.75
CA VAL A 206 0.40 6.94 -8.32
C VAL A 206 1.40 5.92 -7.78
N PHE A 207 2.56 6.37 -7.34
CA PHE A 207 3.63 5.46 -6.93
C PHE A 207 4.66 6.14 -6.02
N ARG A 208 5.41 5.34 -5.26
CA ARG A 208 6.66 5.79 -4.67
C ARG A 208 7.76 5.67 -5.73
N ASN A 209 8.53 6.73 -5.96
CA ASN A 209 9.61 6.72 -6.96
C ASN A 209 10.77 5.82 -6.51
N GLN A 210 10.64 4.54 -6.78
CA GLN A 210 11.62 3.48 -6.50
C GLN A 210 12.05 2.82 -7.81
N LEU A 211 13.27 2.28 -7.85
CA LEU A 211 13.83 1.67 -9.07
C LEU A 211 12.92 0.58 -9.66
N ARG A 212 12.30 -0.25 -8.82
CA ARG A 212 11.36 -1.31 -9.25
C ARG A 212 10.08 -0.81 -9.91
N LYS A 213 9.74 0.48 -9.79
CA LYS A 213 8.56 1.07 -10.44
C LYS A 213 8.80 1.45 -11.90
N SER A 214 10.05 1.26 -12.36
CA SER A 214 10.43 1.32 -13.77
C SER A 214 9.92 2.57 -14.50
N VAL A 215 10.15 3.74 -13.93
CA VAL A 215 9.78 5.02 -14.51
C VAL A 215 10.31 5.20 -15.95
N PRO A 216 11.52 4.72 -16.32
CA PRO A 216 11.98 4.76 -17.71
C PRO A 216 10.99 4.12 -18.67
N ASN A 217 10.51 2.91 -18.38
CA ASN A 217 9.54 2.22 -19.26
C ASN A 217 8.21 2.98 -19.38
N LEU A 218 7.77 3.64 -18.31
CA LEU A 218 6.56 4.48 -18.35
C LEU A 218 6.75 5.66 -19.30
N LEU A 219 7.87 6.38 -19.18
CA LEU A 219 8.14 7.56 -19.99
C LEU A 219 8.41 7.20 -21.45
N GLU A 220 9.18 6.16 -21.71
CA GLU A 220 9.40 5.61 -23.05
C GLU A 220 8.07 5.20 -23.69
N GLY A 221 7.25 4.43 -22.96
CA GLY A 221 5.93 4.00 -23.42
C GLY A 221 5.00 5.17 -23.74
N TYR A 222 4.99 6.20 -22.89
CA TYR A 222 4.21 7.43 -23.13
C TYR A 222 4.68 8.17 -24.38
N ALA A 223 5.98 8.37 -24.54
CA ALA A 223 6.56 9.05 -25.71
C ALA A 223 6.25 8.29 -27.01
N LYS A 224 6.44 6.95 -26.99
CA LYS A 224 6.15 6.06 -28.12
C LYS A 224 4.66 6.10 -28.50
N TRP A 225 3.79 5.93 -27.52
CA TRP A 225 2.34 6.00 -27.71
C TRP A 225 1.93 7.35 -28.34
N LYS A 226 2.43 8.47 -27.81
CA LYS A 226 2.12 9.80 -28.31
C LYS A 226 2.57 9.99 -29.76
N LYS A 227 3.75 9.49 -30.12
CA LYS A 227 4.29 9.52 -31.48
C LYS A 227 3.46 8.69 -32.46
N GLU A 228 3.02 7.51 -32.08
CA GLU A 228 2.27 6.57 -32.90
C GLU A 228 0.80 6.99 -33.05
N TYR A 229 0.13 7.31 -31.96
CA TYR A 229 -1.31 7.62 -31.97
C TYR A 229 -1.64 9.06 -32.33
N LYS A 230 -0.69 10.00 -32.18
CA LYS A 230 -0.89 11.44 -32.42
C LYS A 230 -2.22 11.95 -31.85
N PRO A 231 -2.43 11.90 -30.55
CA PRO A 231 -3.72 12.21 -29.95
C PRO A 231 -4.18 13.61 -30.33
N LYS A 232 -5.46 13.73 -30.70
CA LYS A 232 -6.07 15.02 -31.10
C LYS A 232 -6.30 15.95 -29.90
N LYS A 233 -6.53 15.35 -28.72
CA LYS A 233 -6.72 16.08 -27.48
C LYS A 233 -5.38 16.34 -26.80
N LYS A 234 -5.31 17.42 -26.04
CA LYS A 234 -4.18 17.64 -25.12
C LYS A 234 -4.03 16.44 -24.20
N THR A 235 -2.82 15.96 -24.08
CA THR A 235 -2.52 14.78 -23.25
C THR A 235 -1.47 15.15 -22.23
N SER A 236 -1.67 14.72 -21.00
CA SER A 236 -0.71 14.93 -19.91
C SER A 236 -0.47 13.62 -19.16
N LEU A 237 0.74 13.46 -18.64
CA LEU A 237 1.13 12.39 -17.74
C LEU A 237 1.11 12.93 -16.31
N LEU A 238 0.21 12.44 -15.46
CA LEU A 238 0.15 12.82 -14.06
C LEU A 238 0.98 11.85 -13.22
N LEU A 239 2.07 12.32 -12.65
CA LEU A 239 2.94 11.57 -11.74
C LEU A 239 2.69 12.00 -10.30
N HIS A 240 1.91 11.24 -9.56
CA HIS A 240 1.71 11.43 -8.14
C HIS A 240 2.82 10.70 -7.37
N THR A 241 3.95 11.38 -7.18
CA THR A 241 5.16 10.81 -6.57
C THR A 241 6.09 11.90 -6.02
N HIS A 242 7.08 11.49 -5.24
CA HIS A 242 8.17 12.36 -4.80
C HIS A 242 9.30 12.39 -5.84
N TRP A 243 9.57 13.56 -6.41
CA TRP A 243 10.50 13.69 -7.52
C TRP A 243 11.98 13.56 -7.11
N LYS A 244 12.31 13.83 -5.85
CA LYS A 244 13.68 13.78 -5.32
C LYS A 244 14.13 12.37 -4.91
N GLU A 245 13.25 11.36 -4.99
CA GLU A 245 13.60 9.95 -4.70
C GLU A 245 13.81 9.17 -6.01
N GLY A 246 14.63 8.11 -5.94
CA GLY A 246 14.74 7.08 -6.97
C GLY A 246 15.19 7.57 -8.34
N TRP A 247 14.36 7.42 -9.36
CA TRP A 247 14.65 7.82 -10.73
C TRP A 247 14.68 9.33 -10.92
N ASN A 248 15.65 9.84 -11.68
CA ASN A 248 15.67 11.23 -12.10
C ASN A 248 14.69 11.46 -13.26
N ILE A 249 13.42 11.75 -12.88
CA ILE A 249 12.31 11.92 -13.83
C ILE A 249 12.59 13.04 -14.83
N HIS A 250 13.23 14.13 -14.39
CA HIS A 250 13.56 15.25 -15.24
C HIS A 250 14.53 14.88 -16.37
N SER A 251 15.61 14.17 -16.03
CA SER A 251 16.59 13.71 -17.03
C SER A 251 15.97 12.71 -18.01
N LEU A 252 15.16 11.77 -17.50
CA LEU A 252 14.47 10.79 -18.31
C LEU A 252 13.44 11.45 -19.26
N ALA A 253 12.67 12.42 -18.79
CA ALA A 253 11.75 13.16 -19.66
C ALA A 253 12.47 13.82 -20.82
N LYS A 254 13.62 14.47 -20.55
CA LYS A 254 14.46 15.06 -21.58
C LYS A 254 15.00 14.02 -22.56
N GLU A 255 15.46 12.87 -22.06
CA GLU A 255 15.95 11.75 -22.89
C GLU A 255 14.91 11.24 -23.87
N TYR A 256 13.66 11.08 -23.41
CA TYR A 256 12.55 10.60 -24.26
C TYR A 256 11.82 11.73 -25.02
N GLY A 257 12.32 12.97 -24.97
CA GLY A 257 11.73 14.10 -25.69
C GLY A 257 10.35 14.53 -25.19
N ILE A 258 10.06 14.31 -23.89
CA ILE A 258 8.81 14.70 -23.26
C ILE A 258 9.00 16.09 -22.63
N SER A 259 8.14 17.05 -22.99
CA SER A 259 8.13 18.36 -22.34
C SER A 259 7.71 18.24 -20.88
N LEU A 260 8.39 18.95 -19.98
CA LEU A 260 7.99 19.00 -18.57
C LEU A 260 6.62 19.64 -18.35
N ASP A 261 6.16 20.49 -19.26
CA ASP A 261 4.82 21.07 -19.22
C ASP A 261 3.71 20.03 -19.47
N GLU A 262 4.05 18.88 -20.06
CA GLU A 262 3.14 17.75 -20.23
C GLU A 262 3.10 16.81 -19.02
N ILE A 263 4.08 16.93 -18.11
CA ILE A 263 4.15 16.11 -16.90
C ILE A 263 3.59 16.90 -15.74
N LEU A 264 2.35 16.56 -15.38
CA LEU A 264 1.71 17.09 -14.18
C LEU A 264 2.22 16.35 -12.95
N THR A 265 2.30 17.02 -11.84
CA THR A 265 2.60 16.42 -10.54
C THR A 265 1.70 17.00 -9.46
N THR A 266 1.59 16.29 -8.36
CA THR A 266 0.86 16.77 -7.18
C THR A 266 1.82 17.44 -6.23
N TYR A 267 1.62 18.72 -5.99
CA TYR A 267 2.26 19.48 -4.92
C TYR A 267 1.37 19.50 -3.69
N ILE A 268 1.97 19.37 -2.51
CA ILE A 268 1.28 19.53 -1.23
C ILE A 268 1.99 20.57 -0.38
N CYS A 269 1.21 21.40 0.31
CA CYS A 269 1.75 22.34 1.28
C CYS A 269 2.00 21.66 2.62
N LYS A 270 3.23 21.69 3.13
CA LYS A 270 3.58 21.16 4.46
C LYS A 270 2.86 21.87 5.62
N LYS A 271 2.40 23.10 5.41
CA LYS A 271 1.78 23.94 6.45
C LYS A 271 0.26 23.78 6.51
N CYS A 272 -0.44 23.97 5.38
CA CYS A 272 -1.91 23.92 5.36
C CYS A 272 -2.49 22.58 4.86
N GLY A 273 -1.67 21.71 4.26
CA GLY A 273 -2.11 20.44 3.71
C GLY A 273 -2.86 20.53 2.38
N GLU A 274 -3.05 21.74 1.84
CA GLU A 274 -3.70 21.93 0.54
C GLU A 274 -2.78 21.49 -0.60
N TYR A 275 -3.37 20.98 -1.68
CA TYR A 275 -2.62 20.46 -2.81
C TYR A 275 -2.96 21.13 -4.13
N GLN A 276 -2.04 21.05 -5.09
CA GLN A 276 -2.21 21.48 -6.47
C GLN A 276 -1.71 20.41 -7.42
N ILE A 277 -2.35 20.30 -8.58
CA ILE A 277 -1.88 19.51 -9.71
C ILE A 277 -1.42 20.50 -10.79
N LYS A 278 -0.13 20.49 -11.11
CA LYS A 278 0.48 21.39 -12.10
C LYS A 278 1.79 20.80 -12.63
N PRO A 279 2.34 21.35 -13.74
CA PRO A 279 3.66 20.95 -14.23
C PRO A 279 4.75 21.10 -13.16
N TYR A 280 5.73 20.18 -13.19
CA TYR A 280 6.85 20.23 -12.25
C TYR A 280 7.78 21.41 -12.53
N LYS A 281 7.96 22.28 -11.55
CA LYS A 281 8.85 23.48 -11.58
C LYS A 281 9.81 23.53 -10.39
N GLY A 282 10.25 22.37 -9.92
CA GLY A 282 11.08 22.25 -8.70
C GLY A 282 10.26 22.17 -7.42
N GLU A 283 10.94 22.00 -6.31
CA GLU A 283 10.39 21.90 -4.96
C GLU A 283 10.49 23.27 -4.25
N ASP A 284 9.91 23.33 -3.07
CA ASP A 284 10.00 24.48 -2.16
C ASP A 284 9.41 25.78 -2.76
N GLN A 285 8.28 25.65 -3.47
CA GLN A 285 7.52 26.78 -3.97
C GLN A 285 6.61 27.39 -2.88
N ASN A 286 6.18 28.62 -3.08
CA ASN A 286 5.24 29.29 -2.20
C ASN A 286 3.84 28.67 -2.35
N CYS A 287 3.13 28.52 -1.24
CA CYS A 287 1.77 28.03 -1.25
C CYS A 287 0.79 29.14 -1.66
N PRO A 288 -0.06 28.94 -2.68
CA PRO A 288 -1.03 29.96 -3.08
C PRO A 288 -2.23 30.07 -2.13
N TYR A 289 -2.45 29.07 -1.29
CA TYR A 289 -3.61 29.03 -0.37
C TYR A 289 -3.32 29.72 0.96
N CYS A 290 -2.19 29.39 1.59
CA CYS A 290 -1.83 29.96 2.89
C CYS A 290 -0.68 30.98 2.83
N LEU A 291 -0.21 31.29 1.62
CA LEU A 291 0.85 32.27 1.31
C LEU A 291 2.20 32.00 2.00
N SER A 292 2.38 30.80 2.53
CA SER A 292 3.64 30.41 3.19
C SER A 292 4.73 30.15 2.15
N GLU A 293 5.91 30.69 2.40
CA GLU A 293 7.06 30.58 1.53
C GLU A 293 7.68 29.18 1.60
N LYS A 294 8.12 28.65 0.46
CA LYS A 294 8.88 27.40 0.31
C LYS A 294 8.24 26.20 1.01
N THR A 295 6.91 26.13 1.04
CA THR A 295 6.18 25.06 1.72
C THR A 295 5.61 23.99 0.80
N GLN A 296 5.57 24.23 -0.51
CA GLN A 296 5.09 23.22 -1.47
C GLN A 296 6.18 22.23 -1.85
N ILE A 297 5.89 20.96 -1.65
CA ILE A 297 6.75 19.84 -2.06
C ILE A 297 5.91 18.82 -2.84
N THR A 298 6.57 17.98 -3.61
CA THR A 298 5.91 16.80 -4.22
C THR A 298 5.68 15.72 -3.17
N THR A 299 4.72 14.82 -3.43
CA THR A 299 4.30 13.79 -2.47
C THR A 299 5.39 12.77 -2.20
N GLY A 300 5.63 12.43 -0.93
CA GLY A 300 6.65 11.49 -0.50
C GLY A 300 6.32 10.80 0.82
N VAL A 301 7.28 10.07 1.35
CA VAL A 301 7.13 9.39 2.65
C VAL A 301 6.88 10.44 3.75
N GLY A 302 5.79 10.25 4.50
CA GLY A 302 5.38 11.17 5.56
C GLY A 302 4.73 12.47 5.09
N CYS A 303 4.67 12.72 3.78
CA CYS A 303 4.02 13.88 3.21
C CYS A 303 3.24 13.48 1.95
N GLY A 304 1.94 13.59 1.98
CA GLY A 304 1.07 13.24 0.85
C GLY A 304 -0.32 13.83 1.03
N VAL A 305 -1.11 13.82 -0.02
CA VAL A 305 -2.52 14.21 0.05
C VAL A 305 -3.27 13.26 0.99
N ARG A 306 -4.31 13.77 1.61
CA ARG A 306 -5.20 12.95 2.43
C ARG A 306 -5.90 11.89 1.57
N GLU A 307 -6.33 10.80 2.19
CA GLU A 307 -6.97 9.69 1.48
C GLU A 307 -8.23 10.17 0.73
N GLU A 308 -8.99 11.07 1.33
CA GLU A 308 -10.18 11.68 0.75
C GLU A 308 -9.90 12.55 -0.48
N GLN A 309 -8.64 12.98 -0.65
CA GLN A 309 -8.20 13.81 -1.78
C GLN A 309 -7.62 12.99 -2.94
N LEU A 310 -7.53 11.66 -2.82
CA LEU A 310 -6.97 10.77 -3.86
C LEU A 310 -7.99 10.33 -4.91
N ASN A 311 -9.25 10.61 -4.71
CA ASN A 311 -10.34 10.20 -5.59
C ASN A 311 -10.38 10.94 -6.94
#